data_cc4ce9d2de1a2664ea351ca7ac55bfd9
#
_entry.id   cc4ce9d2de1a2664ea351ca7ac55bfd9
#
_cell.length_a   1.000
_cell.length_b   1.000
_cell.length_c   1.000
_cell.angle_alpha   90.00
_cell.angle_beta   90.00
_cell.angle_gamma   90.00
#
_symmetry.space_group_name_H-M   'P 1'
#
loop_
_entity.id
_entity.type
_entity.pdbx_description
1 polymer ?
#
loop_
_entity_poly.entity_id
_entity_poly.type
_entity_poly.pdbx_seq_one_letter_code
_entity_poly.pdbx_strand_id
1 'polypeptide(L)'
;LARFPSLARIKTRLDDASGAFHLGDAHGFGVETRLDTEEGRAAIERFLQAFLGEDAPGKLRVLKSPQGHRFMDHPQGYVSVMNLASVREVARVIGHDVDPLRFRANIYIDGLKPWAEDEWITGQKISLGSAGLTMFKPIVRCVATHVNLDTGERDIDMVGQLREQFGRDTLGHYFTVADTGE
;
A
#
# COMPACT_ATOMS: atom_id res chain seq x y z
N LEU A 1 -6.77 -4.97 -3.55
CA LEU A 1 -7.92 -4.38 -2.83
C LEU A 1 -9.01 -3.88 -3.76
N ALA A 2 -8.69 -3.32 -4.92
CA ALA A 2 -9.72 -2.84 -5.86
C ALA A 2 -10.70 -3.97 -6.25
N ARG A 3 -10.22 -5.20 -6.45
CA ARG A 3 -11.05 -6.35 -6.83
C ARG A 3 -11.48 -7.20 -5.63
N PHE A 4 -10.59 -7.38 -4.66
CA PHE A 4 -10.81 -8.22 -3.47
C PHE A 4 -10.59 -7.37 -2.20
N PRO A 5 -11.59 -6.59 -1.77
CA PRO A 5 -11.43 -5.67 -0.64
C PRO A 5 -11.17 -6.40 0.67
N SER A 6 -11.72 -7.58 0.88
CA SER A 6 -11.49 -8.42 2.07
C SER A 6 -10.00 -8.70 2.36
N LEU A 7 -9.14 -8.69 1.33
CA LEU A 7 -7.69 -8.83 1.51
C LEU A 7 -7.05 -7.71 2.36
N ALA A 8 -7.75 -6.59 2.55
CA ALA A 8 -7.28 -5.50 3.42
C ALA A 8 -7.15 -5.93 4.88
N ARG A 9 -7.96 -6.89 5.33
CA ARG A 9 -7.92 -7.42 6.71
C ARG A 9 -6.71 -8.29 6.99
N ILE A 10 -6.02 -8.77 5.95
CA ILE A 10 -4.85 -9.61 6.12
C ILE A 10 -3.65 -8.76 6.53
N LYS A 11 -3.05 -9.12 7.65
CA LYS A 11 -1.78 -8.58 8.12
C LYS A 11 -0.67 -9.61 7.87
N THR A 12 0.52 -9.12 7.53
CA THR A 12 1.68 -9.96 7.26
C THR A 12 2.85 -9.53 8.13
N ARG A 13 3.67 -10.49 8.55
CA ARG A 13 4.92 -10.24 9.26
C ARG A 13 5.96 -11.27 8.82
N LEU A 14 7.14 -10.78 8.48
CA LEU A 14 8.31 -11.61 8.22
C LEU A 14 9.28 -11.46 9.41
N ASP A 15 9.76 -12.56 9.93
CA ASP A 15 10.87 -12.59 10.87
C ASP A 15 12.14 -12.90 10.09
N ASP A 16 13.00 -11.90 9.93
CA ASP A 16 14.21 -12.01 9.13
C ASP A 16 15.23 -12.99 9.72
N ALA A 17 15.23 -13.18 11.04
CA ALA A 17 16.19 -14.06 11.71
C ALA A 17 15.84 -15.55 11.51
N SER A 18 14.56 -15.90 11.60
CA SER A 18 14.08 -17.28 11.43
C SER A 18 13.60 -17.60 10.03
N GLY A 19 13.29 -16.56 9.21
CA GLY A 19 12.60 -16.69 7.93
C GLY A 19 11.13 -17.09 8.08
N ALA A 20 10.55 -17.03 9.28
CA ALA A 20 9.14 -17.29 9.52
C ALA A 20 8.29 -16.16 8.93
N PHE A 21 7.30 -16.53 8.13
CA PHE A 21 6.32 -15.62 7.55
C PHE A 21 4.94 -15.88 8.15
N HIS A 22 4.39 -14.85 8.77
CA HIS A 22 3.03 -14.87 9.31
C HIS A 22 2.08 -14.15 8.38
N LEU A 23 0.93 -14.75 8.14
CA LEU A 23 -0.18 -14.21 7.37
C LEU A 23 -1.48 -14.51 8.13
N GLY A 24 -2.24 -13.46 8.48
CA GLY A 24 -3.47 -13.68 9.26
C GLY A 24 -4.34 -12.44 9.38
N ASP A 25 -5.53 -12.61 9.93
CA ASP A 25 -6.46 -11.54 10.26
C ASP A 25 -6.55 -11.27 11.78
N ALA A 26 -7.26 -10.21 12.14
CA ALA A 26 -7.45 -9.83 13.55
C ALA A 26 -8.32 -10.83 14.35
N HIS A 27 -9.00 -11.77 13.69
CA HIS A 27 -9.88 -12.76 14.32
C HIS A 27 -9.17 -14.10 14.62
N GLY A 28 -7.84 -14.15 14.41
CA GLY A 28 -7.04 -15.32 14.68
C GLY A 28 -7.04 -16.36 13.55
N PHE A 29 -7.65 -16.06 12.41
CA PHE A 29 -7.52 -16.89 11.23
C PHE A 29 -6.19 -16.57 10.55
N GLY A 30 -5.23 -17.48 10.61
CA GLY A 30 -3.87 -17.22 10.13
C GLY A 30 -3.05 -18.47 9.90
N VAL A 31 -1.89 -18.28 9.29
CA VAL A 31 -0.86 -19.29 9.07
C VAL A 31 0.51 -18.70 9.34
N GLU A 32 1.35 -19.46 10.02
CA GLU A 32 2.79 -19.19 10.14
C GLU A 32 3.56 -20.27 9.40
N THR A 33 4.48 -19.87 8.53
CA THR A 33 5.17 -20.79 7.64
C THR A 33 6.43 -20.15 7.06
N ARG A 34 7.10 -20.83 6.12
CA ARG A 34 8.28 -20.33 5.42
C ARG A 34 7.99 -20.19 3.93
N LEU A 35 8.36 -19.02 3.33
CA LEU A 35 8.17 -18.77 1.91
C LEU A 35 9.16 -19.51 1.01
N ASP A 36 10.32 -19.90 1.54
CA ASP A 36 11.39 -20.57 0.81
C ASP A 36 11.14 -22.08 0.64
N THR A 37 10.18 -22.68 1.35
CA THR A 37 9.78 -24.09 1.22
C THR A 37 8.55 -24.27 0.34
N GLU A 38 8.39 -25.45 -0.27
CA GLU A 38 7.20 -25.77 -1.07
C GLU A 38 5.96 -25.93 -0.17
N GLU A 39 6.12 -26.60 0.96
CA GLU A 39 5.07 -26.81 1.96
C GLU A 39 4.54 -25.47 2.49
N GLY A 40 5.44 -24.53 2.74
CA GLY A 40 5.09 -23.20 3.23
C GLY A 40 4.31 -22.38 2.19
N ARG A 41 4.73 -22.40 0.94
CA ARG A 41 3.97 -21.76 -0.14
C ARG A 41 2.60 -22.39 -0.31
N ALA A 42 2.50 -23.73 -0.27
CA ALA A 42 1.24 -24.44 -0.32
C ALA A 42 0.32 -24.12 0.88
N ALA A 43 0.88 -23.88 2.06
CA ALA A 43 0.10 -23.45 3.23
C ALA A 43 -0.52 -22.06 3.02
N ILE A 44 0.23 -21.10 2.45
CA ILE A 44 -0.28 -19.77 2.09
C ILE A 44 -1.36 -19.86 1.01
N GLU A 45 -1.15 -20.68 -0.02
CA GLU A 45 -2.14 -20.90 -1.08
C GLU A 45 -3.48 -21.40 -0.50
N ARG A 46 -3.42 -22.40 0.40
CA ARG A 46 -4.62 -22.91 1.08
C ARG A 46 -5.28 -21.86 1.96
N PHE A 47 -4.47 -21.11 2.74
CA PHE A 47 -4.99 -20.02 3.57
C PHE A 47 -5.74 -18.99 2.74
N LEU A 48 -5.12 -18.46 1.69
CA LEU A 48 -5.72 -17.44 0.84
C LEU A 48 -6.94 -17.96 0.09
N GLN A 49 -6.89 -19.23 -0.36
CA GLN A 49 -8.04 -19.87 -1.02
C GLN A 49 -9.24 -19.99 -0.06
N ALA A 50 -9.00 -20.40 1.18
CA ALA A 50 -10.04 -20.48 2.21
C ALA A 50 -10.55 -19.10 2.64
N PHE A 51 -9.64 -18.11 2.78
CA PHE A 51 -9.98 -16.75 3.16
C PHE A 51 -10.88 -16.04 2.13
N LEU A 52 -10.59 -16.21 0.84
CA LEU A 52 -11.39 -15.65 -0.24
C LEU A 52 -12.65 -16.45 -0.53
N GLY A 53 -12.66 -17.75 -0.23
CA GLY A 53 -13.83 -18.61 -0.47
C GLY A 53 -14.30 -18.56 -1.93
N GLU A 54 -15.56 -18.20 -2.12
CA GLU A 54 -16.19 -18.09 -3.44
C GLU A 54 -15.67 -16.90 -4.26
N ASP A 55 -15.12 -15.89 -3.60
CA ASP A 55 -14.52 -14.71 -4.28
C ASP A 55 -13.16 -15.04 -4.92
N ALA A 56 -12.57 -16.20 -4.64
CA ALA A 56 -11.30 -16.58 -5.23
C ALA A 56 -11.42 -16.68 -6.76
N PRO A 57 -10.50 -16.04 -7.53
CA PRO A 57 -10.59 -16.00 -9.00
C PRO A 57 -10.25 -17.34 -9.68
N GLY A 58 -10.07 -18.37 -8.89
CA GLY A 58 -9.63 -19.72 -9.27
C GLY A 58 -8.55 -20.23 -8.33
N LYS A 59 -7.78 -21.24 -8.76
CA LYS A 59 -6.72 -21.81 -7.95
C LYS A 59 -5.57 -20.83 -7.79
N LEU A 60 -5.32 -20.40 -6.55
CA LEU A 60 -4.22 -19.49 -6.22
C LEU A 60 -2.87 -20.21 -6.20
N ARG A 61 -1.80 -19.49 -6.54
CA ARG A 61 -0.42 -19.96 -6.53
C ARG A 61 0.51 -18.89 -5.98
N VAL A 62 1.41 -19.30 -5.10
CA VAL A 62 2.55 -18.46 -4.66
C VAL A 62 3.69 -18.68 -5.64
N LEU A 63 4.05 -17.64 -6.36
CA LEU A 63 5.12 -17.66 -7.35
C LEU A 63 6.36 -16.97 -6.80
N LYS A 64 7.53 -17.51 -7.17
CA LYS A 64 8.78 -16.80 -6.94
C LYS A 64 8.86 -15.64 -7.92
N SER A 65 9.20 -14.45 -7.40
CA SER A 65 9.42 -13.29 -8.25
C SER A 65 10.58 -13.50 -9.22
N PRO A 66 10.45 -13.13 -10.50
CA PRO A 66 11.59 -13.10 -11.41
C PRO A 66 12.71 -12.21 -10.88
N GLN A 67 13.95 -12.53 -11.26
CA GLN A 67 15.11 -11.71 -10.89
C GLN A 67 14.93 -10.26 -11.38
N GLY A 68 15.19 -9.29 -10.51
CA GLY A 68 15.07 -7.86 -10.82
C GLY A 68 13.62 -7.34 -10.77
N HIS A 69 12.62 -8.19 -10.51
CA HIS A 69 11.25 -7.72 -10.30
C HIS A 69 11.12 -6.98 -8.97
N ARG A 70 10.39 -5.87 -8.98
CA ARG A 70 10.09 -5.08 -7.79
C ARG A 70 8.62 -5.20 -7.44
N PHE A 71 8.32 -5.41 -6.14
CA PHE A 71 6.96 -5.59 -5.65
C PHE A 71 6.21 -4.28 -5.57
N MET A 72 5.68 -3.84 -6.67
CA MET A 72 4.75 -2.72 -6.74
C MET A 72 3.90 -2.79 -8.01
N ASP A 73 2.86 -1.99 -8.03
CA ASP A 73 1.90 -1.95 -9.13
C ASP A 73 2.48 -1.46 -10.47
N HIS A 74 3.73 -0.99 -10.47
CA HIS A 74 4.40 -0.48 -11.66
C HIS A 74 5.76 -1.15 -11.88
N PRO A 75 6.08 -1.60 -13.12
CA PRO A 75 7.32 -2.33 -13.42
C PRO A 75 8.61 -1.57 -13.08
N GLN A 76 8.58 -0.25 -13.07
CA GLN A 76 9.74 0.61 -12.78
C GLN A 76 10.09 0.71 -11.29
N GLY A 77 9.24 0.19 -10.39
CA GLY A 77 9.55 0.15 -8.97
C GLY A 77 9.64 1.52 -8.30
N TYR A 78 8.62 2.36 -8.48
CA TYR A 78 8.55 3.66 -7.80
C TYR A 78 8.38 3.52 -6.29
N VAL A 79 8.94 4.47 -5.54
CA VAL A 79 8.64 4.67 -4.12
C VAL A 79 7.54 5.71 -4.01
N SER A 80 6.49 5.38 -3.27
CA SER A 80 5.38 6.30 -3.00
C SER A 80 5.59 7.02 -1.67
N VAL A 81 5.50 8.35 -1.69
CA VAL A 81 5.61 9.23 -0.51
C VAL A 81 4.28 9.91 -0.27
N MET A 82 3.84 9.92 0.99
CA MET A 82 2.58 10.47 1.44
C MET A 82 2.80 11.51 2.55
N ASN A 83 2.25 12.71 2.37
CA ASN A 83 2.22 13.72 3.42
C ASN A 83 1.03 13.46 4.37
N LEU A 84 1.33 13.16 5.63
CA LEU A 84 0.31 12.93 6.65
C LEU A 84 -0.56 14.16 6.92
N ALA A 85 -0.03 15.36 6.75
CA ALA A 85 -0.82 16.57 6.91
C ALA A 85 -1.90 16.70 5.83
N SER A 86 -1.62 16.29 4.59
CA SER A 86 -2.61 16.23 3.50
C SER A 86 -3.69 15.19 3.76
N VAL A 87 -3.32 14.03 4.31
CA VAL A 87 -4.30 13.00 4.73
C VAL A 87 -5.21 13.52 5.84
N ARG A 88 -4.64 14.21 6.85
CA ARG A 88 -5.44 14.82 7.94
C ARG A 88 -6.38 15.91 7.41
N GLU A 89 -5.94 16.68 6.42
CA GLU A 89 -6.80 17.69 5.80
C GLU A 89 -7.95 17.06 5.02
N VAL A 90 -7.70 15.96 4.29
CA VAL A 90 -8.77 15.18 3.66
C VAL A 90 -9.76 14.70 4.72
N ALA A 91 -9.29 14.05 5.78
CA ALA A 91 -10.13 13.56 6.88
C ALA A 91 -11.00 14.68 7.49
N ARG A 92 -10.40 15.85 7.75
CA ARG A 92 -11.09 17.01 8.30
C ARG A 92 -12.22 17.52 7.39
N VAL A 93 -11.94 17.64 6.09
CA VAL A 93 -12.89 18.20 5.11
C VAL A 93 -14.06 17.26 4.85
N ILE A 94 -13.77 15.94 4.73
CA ILE A 94 -14.85 14.96 4.48
C ILE A 94 -15.60 14.56 5.76
N GLY A 95 -15.12 14.96 6.95
CA GLY A 95 -15.77 14.65 8.23
C GLY A 95 -15.69 13.17 8.64
N HIS A 96 -14.68 12.45 8.14
CA HIS A 96 -14.43 11.04 8.44
C HIS A 96 -13.00 10.82 8.91
N ASP A 97 -12.81 9.85 9.80
CA ASP A 97 -11.46 9.36 10.10
C ASP A 97 -10.89 8.61 8.90
N VAL A 98 -9.68 8.99 8.49
CA VAL A 98 -9.00 8.41 7.33
C VAL A 98 -7.67 7.82 7.76
N ASP A 99 -7.63 6.50 7.90
CA ASP A 99 -6.38 5.80 8.12
C ASP A 99 -5.43 6.03 6.92
N PRO A 100 -4.24 6.64 7.12
CA PRO A 100 -3.25 6.87 6.06
C PRO A 100 -2.86 5.58 5.30
N LEU A 101 -2.91 4.43 5.96
CA LEU A 101 -2.55 3.15 5.35
C LEU A 101 -3.50 2.74 4.20
N ARG A 102 -4.70 3.33 4.08
CA ARG A 102 -5.57 3.16 2.92
C ARG A 102 -4.88 3.52 1.60
N PHE A 103 -3.96 4.48 1.66
CA PHE A 103 -3.22 4.95 0.50
C PHE A 103 -2.02 4.06 0.14
N ARG A 104 -1.63 3.13 1.03
CA ARG A 104 -0.59 2.11 0.79
C ARG A 104 0.72 2.73 0.30
N ALA A 105 1.10 3.86 0.88
CA ALA A 105 2.38 4.48 0.56
C ALA A 105 3.54 3.67 1.18
N ASN A 106 4.72 3.76 0.55
CA ASN A 106 5.94 3.16 1.09
C ASN A 106 6.50 4.01 2.23
N ILE A 107 6.36 5.34 2.13
CA ILE A 107 6.92 6.31 3.07
C ILE A 107 5.84 7.31 3.43
N TYR A 108 5.69 7.55 4.72
CA TYR A 108 4.82 8.57 5.28
C TYR A 108 5.70 9.63 5.93
N ILE A 109 5.50 10.90 5.54
CA ILE A 109 6.22 12.06 6.08
C ILE A 109 5.26 12.95 6.86
N ASP A 110 5.76 13.60 7.88
CA ASP A 110 5.03 14.58 8.69
C ASP A 110 5.83 15.87 8.85
N GLY A 111 5.19 16.91 9.41
CA GLY A 111 5.81 18.20 9.66
C GLY A 111 5.72 19.19 8.50
N LEU A 112 5.16 18.80 7.36
CA LEU A 112 4.81 19.71 6.28
C LEU A 112 3.40 20.28 6.47
N LYS A 113 3.10 21.39 5.76
CA LYS A 113 1.71 21.87 5.63
C LYS A 113 0.92 20.92 4.74
N PRO A 114 -0.43 20.87 4.88
CA PRO A 114 -1.27 20.17 3.91
C PRO A 114 -0.97 20.64 2.49
N TRP A 115 -0.84 19.70 1.56
CA TRP A 115 -0.59 19.91 0.13
C TRP A 115 0.75 20.57 -0.22
N ALA A 116 1.68 20.71 0.73
CA ALA A 116 3.01 21.26 0.44
C ALA A 116 3.78 20.42 -0.59
N GLU A 117 3.49 19.13 -0.68
CA GLU A 117 4.05 18.22 -1.69
C GLU A 117 3.64 18.56 -3.12
N ASP A 118 2.60 19.35 -3.34
CA ASP A 118 2.17 19.79 -4.66
C ASP A 118 3.13 20.81 -5.30
N GLU A 119 3.97 21.44 -4.47
CA GLU A 119 5.04 22.33 -4.96
C GLU A 119 6.22 21.56 -5.55
N TRP A 120 6.29 20.25 -5.35
CA TRP A 120 7.36 19.44 -5.91
C TRP A 120 7.19 19.26 -7.41
N ILE A 121 8.26 19.49 -8.16
CA ILE A 121 8.27 19.38 -9.62
C ILE A 121 8.94 18.08 -10.09
N THR A 122 8.48 17.55 -11.20
CA THR A 122 9.10 16.37 -11.84
C THR A 122 10.59 16.59 -12.06
N GLY A 123 11.41 15.63 -11.64
CA GLY A 123 12.87 15.69 -11.68
C GLY A 123 13.51 16.35 -10.46
N GLN A 124 12.73 16.93 -9.54
CA GLN A 124 13.27 17.48 -8.29
C GLN A 124 13.86 16.37 -7.42
N LYS A 125 15.07 16.62 -6.94
CA LYS A 125 15.75 15.72 -6.01
C LYS A 125 15.44 16.12 -4.57
N ILE A 126 15.14 15.12 -3.75
CA ILE A 126 14.99 15.25 -2.30
C ILE A 126 15.83 14.19 -1.60
N SER A 127 16.22 14.45 -0.35
CA SER A 127 16.92 13.47 0.49
C SER A 127 16.01 13.02 1.63
N LEU A 128 16.00 11.70 1.87
CA LEU A 128 15.39 11.08 3.04
C LEU A 128 16.49 10.32 3.79
N GLY A 129 17.01 10.93 4.86
CA GLY A 129 18.24 10.46 5.48
C GLY A 129 19.38 10.52 4.46
N SER A 130 20.10 9.40 4.28
CA SER A 130 21.17 9.26 3.28
C SER A 130 20.66 8.89 1.88
N ALA A 131 19.40 8.47 1.73
CA ALA A 131 18.84 8.08 0.44
C ALA A 131 18.42 9.30 -0.41
N GLY A 132 18.79 9.27 -1.70
CA GLY A 132 18.39 10.26 -2.70
C GLY A 132 17.16 9.78 -3.48
N LEU A 133 16.13 10.62 -3.53
CA LEU A 133 14.92 10.37 -4.30
C LEU A 133 14.73 11.46 -5.36
N THR A 134 14.20 11.06 -6.52
CA THR A 134 13.82 12.00 -7.58
C THR A 134 12.31 11.93 -7.81
N MET A 135 11.62 13.05 -7.65
CA MET A 135 10.19 13.17 -7.87
C MET A 135 9.85 12.82 -9.32
N PHE A 136 8.81 11.97 -9.48
CA PHE A 136 8.38 11.52 -10.79
C PHE A 136 7.02 12.12 -11.18
N LYS A 137 5.97 11.83 -10.41
CA LYS A 137 4.62 12.35 -10.66
C LYS A 137 3.70 12.20 -9.45
N PRO A 138 2.58 12.97 -9.38
CA PRO A 138 1.50 12.72 -8.44
C PRO A 138 0.89 11.32 -8.61
N ILE A 139 0.33 10.77 -7.54
CA ILE A 139 -0.31 9.45 -7.55
C ILE A 139 -1.81 9.62 -7.76
N VAL A 140 -2.32 9.16 -8.89
CA VAL A 140 -3.76 9.03 -9.13
C VAL A 140 -4.32 7.93 -8.24
N ARG A 141 -5.37 8.23 -7.48
CA ARG A 141 -6.01 7.29 -6.56
C ARG A 141 -7.10 6.47 -7.26
N CYS A 142 -7.24 5.24 -6.82
CA CYS A 142 -8.23 4.30 -7.34
C CYS A 142 -9.13 3.78 -6.21
N VAL A 143 -10.14 3.02 -6.57
CA VAL A 143 -11.13 2.43 -5.64
C VAL A 143 -10.52 1.55 -4.53
N ALA A 144 -9.25 1.17 -4.61
CA ALA A 144 -8.58 0.47 -3.52
C ALA A 144 -8.49 1.31 -2.24
N THR A 145 -8.46 2.65 -2.36
CA THR A 145 -8.43 3.58 -1.21
C THR A 145 -9.80 3.72 -0.50
N HIS A 146 -10.87 3.20 -1.11
CA HIS A 146 -12.20 3.19 -0.49
C HIS A 146 -12.30 2.16 0.65
N VAL A 147 -11.37 1.21 0.69
CA VAL A 147 -11.48 0.03 1.58
C VAL A 147 -10.98 0.36 2.98
N ASN A 148 -11.80 0.06 3.97
CA ASN A 148 -11.43 0.03 5.37
C ASN A 148 -10.52 -1.17 5.63
N LEU A 149 -9.37 -0.92 6.28
CA LEU A 149 -8.33 -1.95 6.45
C LEU A 149 -8.65 -2.98 7.55
N ASP A 150 -9.60 -2.68 8.42
CA ASP A 150 -10.01 -3.59 9.49
C ASP A 150 -11.22 -4.43 9.09
N THR A 151 -12.23 -3.81 8.42
CA THR A 151 -13.44 -4.51 8.01
C THR A 151 -13.35 -5.15 6.63
N GLY A 152 -12.49 -4.61 5.75
CA GLY A 152 -12.44 -5.01 4.35
C GLY A 152 -13.60 -4.48 3.51
N GLU A 153 -14.39 -3.56 4.03
CA GLU A 153 -15.53 -2.95 3.34
C GLU A 153 -15.15 -1.63 2.68
N ARG A 154 -15.87 -1.24 1.64
CA ARG A 154 -15.76 0.11 1.06
C ARG A 154 -16.66 1.06 1.83
N ASP A 155 -16.08 1.80 2.76
CA ASP A 155 -16.80 2.70 3.67
C ASP A 155 -16.72 4.19 3.28
N ILE A 156 -15.73 4.56 2.43
CA ILE A 156 -15.53 5.94 1.96
C ILE A 156 -15.31 5.93 0.45
N ASP A 157 -16.09 6.68 -0.32
CA ASP A 157 -15.77 6.98 -1.72
C ASP A 157 -14.63 8.01 -1.80
N MET A 158 -13.42 7.58 -1.45
CA MET A 158 -12.24 8.44 -1.37
C MET A 158 -11.96 9.20 -2.67
N VAL A 159 -12.11 8.55 -3.82
CA VAL A 159 -11.85 9.19 -5.13
C VAL A 159 -12.91 10.24 -5.45
N GLY A 160 -14.19 9.95 -5.17
CA GLY A 160 -15.28 10.90 -5.28
C GLY A 160 -15.08 12.11 -4.37
N GLN A 161 -14.73 11.88 -3.10
CA GLN A 161 -14.46 12.94 -2.14
C GLN A 161 -13.26 13.83 -2.55
N LEU A 162 -12.18 13.25 -3.05
CA LEU A 162 -11.03 14.03 -3.55
C LEU A 162 -11.44 14.91 -4.72
N ARG A 163 -12.27 14.42 -5.64
CA ARG A 163 -12.76 15.21 -6.79
C ARG A 163 -13.72 16.32 -6.38
N GLU A 164 -14.67 16.00 -5.52
CA GLU A 164 -15.72 16.92 -5.09
C GLU A 164 -15.16 18.05 -4.20
N GLN A 165 -14.35 17.70 -3.21
CA GLN A 165 -13.88 18.64 -2.18
C GLN A 165 -12.58 19.37 -2.56
N PHE A 166 -11.74 18.76 -3.41
CA PHE A 166 -10.41 19.28 -3.73
C PHE A 166 -10.16 19.46 -5.24
N GLY A 167 -11.11 19.09 -6.10
CA GLY A 167 -10.99 19.22 -7.56
C GLY A 167 -9.93 18.32 -8.18
N ARG A 168 -9.55 17.21 -7.49
CA ARG A 168 -8.44 16.33 -7.88
C ARG A 168 -8.72 14.87 -7.56
N ASP A 169 -8.03 13.96 -8.21
CA ASP A 169 -8.03 12.53 -7.87
C ASP A 169 -6.64 12.02 -7.48
N THR A 170 -5.74 12.95 -7.17
CA THR A 170 -4.35 12.65 -6.77
C THR A 170 -4.11 12.95 -5.30
N LEU A 171 -3.27 12.14 -4.66
CA LEU A 171 -2.76 12.35 -3.31
C LEU A 171 -1.44 11.60 -3.13
N GLY A 172 -0.39 12.31 -2.66
CA GLY A 172 0.97 11.78 -2.58
C GLY A 172 1.68 11.70 -3.94
N HIS A 173 2.96 11.33 -3.93
CA HIS A 173 3.82 11.39 -5.10
C HIS A 173 4.66 10.13 -5.26
N TYR A 174 4.93 9.74 -6.51
CA TYR A 174 5.90 8.72 -6.85
C TYR A 174 7.29 9.32 -7.02
N PHE A 175 8.27 8.57 -6.54
CA PHE A 175 9.69 8.88 -6.69
C PHE A 175 10.45 7.70 -7.28
N THR A 176 11.52 7.97 -8.00
CA THR A 176 12.55 7.00 -8.30
C THR A 176 13.68 7.11 -7.28
N VAL A 177 14.28 5.98 -6.92
CA VAL A 177 15.48 5.97 -6.08
C VAL A 177 16.66 6.37 -6.95
N ALA A 178 17.29 7.48 -6.63
CA ALA A 178 18.48 8.00 -7.32
C ALA A 178 19.76 7.50 -6.66
N ASP A 179 19.71 7.35 -5.31
CA ASP A 179 20.82 6.86 -4.50
C ASP A 179 20.26 6.07 -3.32
N THR A 180 20.82 4.89 -3.05
CA THR A 180 20.27 3.98 -2.03
C THR A 180 20.62 4.37 -0.59
N GLY A 181 21.55 5.31 -0.43
CA GLY A 181 22.06 5.68 0.90
C GLY A 181 22.84 4.56 1.58
N GLU A 182 23.36 4.85 2.76
CA GLU A 182 24.00 3.90 3.69
C GLU A 182 23.07 3.58 4.88
#